data_181b16a2d024aedef5630001e42c38eb
#
_entry.id   181b16a2d024aedef5630001e42c38eb
#
_cell.length_a   1.000
_cell.length_b   1.000
_cell.length_c   1.000
_cell.angle_alpha   90.00
_cell.angle_beta   90.00
_cell.angle_gamma   90.00
#
_symmetry.space_group_name_H-M   'P 1'
#
loop_
_entity.id
_entity.type
_entity.pdbx_description
1 polymer ?
#
loop_
_entity_poly.entity_id
_entity_poly.type
_entity_poly.pdbx_seq_one_letter_code
_entity_poly.pdbx_strand_id
1 'polypeptide(L)'
;MELKKVWAVYFSGTGTTRSTVERIAHVIAGKLDLPVERVDFSVPTVRQREQRFNAADLVVFGTQVIAGRVPNVLLPYLREKIIGGGALVVPVVLFGNRNYDDALVELRNILAADGLHPVAAGAFVGEHSFSRVLGQGRPNEADKALMDEFAAKIARQVRALPAAPEKPVPVRGEDPIRPYYTPRDSAGNPINILKVKPRTEMTRCDGCGLFAEICDMGSINPAD
;
A
#
# COMPACT_ATOMS: atom_id res chain seq x y z
N MET A 1 13.03 15.53 -17.59
CA MET A 1 13.33 15.22 -16.17
C MET A 1 14.14 13.94 -16.13
N GLU A 2 15.28 13.93 -15.42
CA GLU A 2 16.17 12.76 -15.34
C GLU A 2 15.87 11.97 -14.07
N LEU A 3 15.37 10.75 -14.21
CA LEU A 3 15.20 9.82 -13.09
C LEU A 3 16.47 8.97 -12.93
N LYS A 4 16.77 8.60 -11.68
CA LYS A 4 17.96 7.80 -11.33
C LYS A 4 17.63 6.44 -10.72
N LYS A 5 16.45 6.30 -10.11
CA LYS A 5 16.02 5.01 -9.52
C LYS A 5 14.51 4.91 -9.39
N VAL A 6 14.03 3.69 -9.27
CA VAL A 6 12.65 3.34 -8.93
C VAL A 6 12.63 2.74 -7.54
N TRP A 7 11.67 3.15 -6.71
CA TRP A 7 11.45 2.62 -5.37
C TRP A 7 10.21 1.74 -5.35
N ALA A 8 10.30 0.58 -4.72
CA ALA A 8 9.18 -0.24 -4.30
C ALA A 8 8.96 -0.04 -2.79
N VAL A 9 7.91 0.71 -2.43
CA VAL A 9 7.61 1.10 -1.04
C VAL A 9 6.24 0.55 -0.65
N TYR A 10 6.15 -0.28 0.39
CA TYR A 10 4.89 -0.94 0.69
C TYR A 10 4.71 -1.33 2.17
N PHE A 11 3.43 -1.42 2.55
CA PHE A 11 2.96 -2.16 3.72
C PHE A 11 2.21 -3.41 3.24
N SER A 12 2.60 -4.60 3.72
CA SER A 12 2.08 -5.87 3.20
C SER A 12 2.07 -6.97 4.25
N GLY A 13 0.97 -7.12 4.98
CA GLY A 13 0.83 -8.14 6.02
C GLY A 13 0.82 -9.59 5.51
N THR A 14 0.40 -9.83 4.26
CA THR A 14 0.29 -11.18 3.67
C THR A 14 1.13 -11.39 2.41
N GLY A 15 1.96 -10.42 2.04
CA GLY A 15 2.81 -10.48 0.86
C GLY A 15 2.15 -10.05 -0.46
N THR A 16 0.82 -9.91 -0.52
CA THR A 16 0.12 -9.58 -1.76
C THR A 16 0.43 -8.15 -2.26
N THR A 17 0.41 -7.15 -1.36
CA THR A 17 0.77 -5.77 -1.71
C THR A 17 2.23 -5.71 -2.15
N ARG A 18 3.13 -6.38 -1.42
CA ARG A 18 4.56 -6.47 -1.77
C ARG A 18 4.75 -6.98 -3.19
N SER A 19 4.20 -8.15 -3.51
CA SER A 19 4.40 -8.77 -4.83
C SER A 19 3.87 -7.88 -5.97
N THR A 20 2.75 -7.17 -5.75
CA THR A 20 2.18 -6.25 -6.74
C THR A 20 3.05 -5.01 -6.93
N VAL A 21 3.46 -4.35 -5.84
CA VAL A 21 4.29 -3.13 -5.89
C VAL A 21 5.67 -3.43 -6.48
N GLU A 22 6.31 -4.50 -6.03
CA GLU A 22 7.62 -4.94 -6.56
C GLU A 22 7.52 -5.25 -8.05
N ARG A 23 6.47 -5.97 -8.51
CA ARG A 23 6.27 -6.26 -9.93
C ARG A 23 6.16 -4.98 -10.75
N ILE A 24 5.29 -4.05 -10.35
CA ILE A 24 5.10 -2.77 -11.05
C ILE A 24 6.43 -1.99 -11.10
N ALA A 25 7.14 -1.90 -9.97
CA ALA A 25 8.41 -1.19 -9.87
C ALA A 25 9.49 -1.81 -10.78
N HIS A 26 9.63 -3.14 -10.80
CA HIS A 26 10.60 -3.82 -11.66
C HIS A 26 10.29 -3.66 -13.14
N VAL A 27 9.01 -3.73 -13.55
CA VAL A 27 8.64 -3.51 -14.96
C VAL A 27 8.93 -2.07 -15.39
N ILE A 28 8.62 -1.09 -14.54
CA ILE A 28 8.95 0.32 -14.83
C ILE A 28 10.46 0.49 -14.94
N ALA A 29 11.21 0.00 -13.97
CA ALA A 29 12.66 0.12 -13.89
C ALA A 29 13.36 -0.53 -15.10
N GLY A 30 12.96 -1.75 -15.48
CA GLY A 30 13.50 -2.41 -16.67
C GLY A 30 13.23 -1.67 -17.98
N LYS A 31 12.08 -0.96 -18.07
CA LYS A 31 11.79 -0.12 -19.25
C LYS A 31 12.53 1.21 -19.26
N LEU A 32 12.93 1.71 -18.11
CA LEU A 32 13.68 2.97 -17.96
C LEU A 32 15.19 2.76 -17.83
N ASP A 33 15.64 1.52 -17.73
CA ASP A 33 17.05 1.13 -17.45
C ASP A 33 17.55 1.73 -16.12
N LEU A 34 16.76 1.57 -15.06
CA LEU A 34 17.04 2.11 -13.74
C LEU A 34 17.12 1.01 -12.67
N PRO A 35 17.89 1.20 -11.60
CA PRO A 35 17.88 0.30 -10.46
C PRO A 35 16.57 0.39 -9.67
N VAL A 36 16.23 -0.71 -8.95
CA VAL A 36 15.12 -0.75 -8.00
C VAL A 36 15.66 -0.82 -6.59
N GLU A 37 15.19 0.07 -5.73
CA GLU A 37 15.34 0.00 -4.28
C GLU A 37 14.03 -0.32 -3.59
N ARG A 38 14.09 -0.85 -2.37
CA ARG A 38 12.92 -1.35 -1.65
C ARG A 38 12.84 -0.79 -0.23
N VAL A 39 11.63 -0.42 0.19
CA VAL A 39 11.29 -0.11 1.58
C VAL A 39 10.07 -0.92 1.99
N ASP A 40 10.28 -1.89 2.86
CA ASP A 40 9.21 -2.66 3.48
C ASP A 40 8.91 -2.06 4.87
N PHE A 41 7.85 -1.26 4.95
CA PHE A 41 7.42 -0.67 6.22
C PHE A 41 6.31 -1.47 6.92
N SER A 42 6.14 -2.76 6.56
CA SER A 42 5.29 -3.68 7.29
C SER A 42 5.83 -3.89 8.72
N VAL A 43 7.14 -3.92 8.86
CA VAL A 43 7.80 -4.09 10.16
C VAL A 43 7.76 -2.78 10.97
N PRO A 44 7.28 -2.81 12.24
CA PRO A 44 7.13 -1.62 13.08
C PRO A 44 8.41 -0.78 13.23
N THR A 45 9.58 -1.40 13.31
CA THR A 45 10.87 -0.71 13.49
C THR A 45 11.25 0.16 12.28
N VAL A 46 10.82 -0.20 11.07
CA VAL A 46 11.03 0.61 9.87
C VAL A 46 10.21 1.89 9.94
N ARG A 47 9.00 1.83 10.48
CA ARG A 47 8.11 2.99 10.65
C ARG A 47 8.58 4.01 11.70
N GLN A 48 9.60 3.70 12.47
CA GLN A 48 10.21 4.65 13.41
C GLN A 48 11.14 5.64 12.71
N ARG A 49 11.60 5.35 11.49
CA ARG A 49 12.56 6.17 10.74
C ARG A 49 11.86 6.96 9.65
N GLU A 50 12.41 8.13 9.35
CA GLU A 50 12.01 8.89 8.17
C GLU A 50 12.46 8.19 6.90
N GLN A 51 11.60 8.19 5.89
CA GLN A 51 11.92 7.78 4.53
C GLN A 51 11.96 9.01 3.64
N ARG A 52 13.12 9.31 3.09
CA ARG A 52 13.36 10.48 2.25
C ARG A 52 13.55 10.10 0.79
N PHE A 53 12.88 10.82 -0.08
CA PHE A 53 13.03 10.73 -1.53
C PHE A 53 13.53 12.08 -2.09
N ASN A 54 13.78 12.13 -3.39
CA ASN A 54 14.21 13.35 -4.08
C ASN A 54 13.65 13.40 -5.51
N ALA A 55 13.78 14.53 -6.19
CA ALA A 55 13.22 14.76 -7.53
C ALA A 55 13.73 13.81 -8.63
N ALA A 56 14.78 13.06 -8.40
CA ALA A 56 15.29 12.04 -9.33
C ALA A 56 14.74 10.63 -9.06
N ASP A 57 13.81 10.49 -8.12
CA ASP A 57 13.21 9.22 -7.74
C ASP A 57 11.80 9.05 -8.36
N LEU A 58 11.47 7.80 -8.72
CA LEU A 58 10.11 7.36 -9.00
C LEU A 58 9.69 6.32 -7.97
N VAL A 59 8.63 6.59 -7.22
CA VAL A 59 8.20 5.75 -6.10
C VAL A 59 6.90 5.03 -6.46
N VAL A 60 6.90 3.70 -6.47
CA VAL A 60 5.68 2.89 -6.46
C VAL A 60 5.32 2.63 -4.99
N PHE A 61 4.26 3.28 -4.51
CA PHE A 61 3.91 3.27 -3.09
C PHE A 61 2.60 2.53 -2.85
N GLY A 62 2.63 1.42 -2.10
CA GLY A 62 1.48 0.54 -1.94
C GLY A 62 1.04 0.25 -0.51
N THR A 63 -0.29 0.21 -0.30
CA THR A 63 -0.93 -0.27 0.92
C THR A 63 -2.12 -1.17 0.60
N GLN A 64 -2.53 -2.01 1.55
CA GLN A 64 -3.84 -2.64 1.47
C GLN A 64 -4.97 -1.67 1.85
N VAL A 65 -6.18 -2.03 1.46
CA VAL A 65 -7.41 -1.31 1.85
C VAL A 65 -8.01 -1.95 3.09
N ILE A 66 -8.24 -1.16 4.12
CA ILE A 66 -8.95 -1.57 5.35
C ILE A 66 -10.20 -0.69 5.50
N ALA A 67 -11.38 -1.32 5.53
CA ALA A 67 -12.65 -0.63 5.69
C ALA A 67 -12.85 0.55 4.71
N GLY A 68 -12.41 0.38 3.46
CA GLY A 68 -12.55 1.37 2.38
C GLY A 68 -11.52 2.51 2.41
N ARG A 69 -10.52 2.45 3.29
CA ARG A 69 -9.53 3.51 3.53
C ARG A 69 -8.11 2.97 3.61
N VAL A 70 -7.13 3.86 3.64
CA VAL A 70 -5.77 3.54 4.08
C VAL A 70 -5.82 3.06 5.52
N PRO A 71 -5.08 2.00 5.91
CA PRO A 71 -5.09 1.51 7.29
C PRO A 71 -4.77 2.65 8.28
N ASN A 72 -5.66 2.89 9.24
CA ASN A 72 -5.54 4.01 10.19
C ASN A 72 -4.24 4.00 11.00
N VAL A 73 -3.71 2.82 11.27
CA VAL A 73 -2.45 2.63 12.00
C VAL A 73 -1.22 3.10 11.22
N LEU A 74 -1.34 3.28 9.91
CA LEU A 74 -0.27 3.77 9.05
C LEU A 74 -0.27 5.29 8.93
N LEU A 75 -1.39 5.95 9.23
CA LEU A 75 -1.54 7.40 9.01
C LEU A 75 -0.46 8.25 9.70
N PRO A 76 -0.05 7.97 10.96
CA PRO A 76 1.05 8.72 11.58
C PRO A 76 2.37 8.58 10.80
N TYR A 77 2.73 7.36 10.42
CA TYR A 77 3.94 7.11 9.63
C TYR A 77 3.90 7.82 8.28
N LEU A 78 2.79 7.67 7.56
CA LEU A 78 2.63 8.28 6.23
C LEU A 78 2.74 9.79 6.29
N ARG A 79 2.12 10.44 7.27
CA ARG A 79 2.05 11.92 7.36
C ARG A 79 3.28 12.57 8.00
N GLU A 80 4.03 11.82 8.81
CA GLU A 80 5.10 12.40 9.63
C GLU A 80 6.49 11.90 9.23
N LYS A 81 6.58 10.75 8.56
CA LYS A 81 7.85 10.08 8.29
C LYS A 81 8.18 9.95 6.80
N ILE A 82 7.23 10.25 5.91
CA ILE A 82 7.47 10.27 4.47
C ILE A 82 7.84 11.69 4.04
N ILE A 83 9.01 11.86 3.46
CA ILE A 83 9.52 13.14 2.96
C ILE A 83 9.72 13.00 1.45
N GLY A 84 8.83 13.61 0.68
CA GLY A 84 8.72 13.39 -0.77
C GLY A 84 9.83 14.02 -1.61
N GLY A 85 10.35 15.18 -1.20
CA GLY A 85 11.48 15.84 -1.86
C GLY A 85 11.31 16.09 -3.36
N GLY A 86 10.08 16.17 -3.86
CA GLY A 86 9.77 16.37 -5.28
C GLY A 86 9.81 15.09 -6.13
N ALA A 87 9.88 13.90 -5.54
CA ALA A 87 9.84 12.63 -6.25
C ALA A 87 8.51 12.42 -6.98
N LEU A 88 8.53 11.71 -8.11
CA LEU A 88 7.33 11.19 -8.74
C LEU A 88 6.80 10.00 -7.93
N VAL A 89 5.46 9.86 -7.85
CA VAL A 89 4.87 8.73 -7.14
C VAL A 89 3.70 8.10 -7.90
N VAL A 90 3.58 6.79 -7.74
CA VAL A 90 2.47 5.95 -8.21
C VAL A 90 1.82 5.31 -6.99
N PRO A 91 0.76 5.91 -6.40
CA PRO A 91 -0.04 5.28 -5.37
C PRO A 91 -0.71 3.99 -5.88
N VAL A 92 -0.59 2.93 -5.11
CA VAL A 92 -1.18 1.61 -5.41
C VAL A 92 -1.94 1.11 -4.19
N VAL A 93 -3.19 0.70 -4.37
CA VAL A 93 -3.95 0.06 -3.30
C VAL A 93 -4.39 -1.35 -3.70
N LEU A 94 -4.33 -2.29 -2.75
CA LEU A 94 -4.84 -3.63 -2.93
C LEU A 94 -6.08 -3.86 -2.06
N PHE A 95 -7.11 -4.45 -2.66
CA PHE A 95 -8.37 -4.69 -1.99
C PHE A 95 -8.91 -6.09 -2.27
N GLY A 96 -9.66 -6.64 -1.32
CA GLY A 96 -10.19 -8.00 -1.36
C GLY A 96 -11.44 -8.18 -2.23
N ASN A 97 -11.47 -7.57 -3.41
CA ASN A 97 -12.55 -7.67 -4.42
C ASN A 97 -13.97 -7.25 -3.93
N ARG A 98 -14.10 -6.53 -2.83
CA ARG A 98 -15.36 -5.88 -2.43
C ARG A 98 -15.47 -4.49 -3.05
N ASN A 99 -14.69 -3.56 -2.56
CA ASN A 99 -14.52 -2.19 -3.03
C ASN A 99 -13.27 -1.59 -2.37
N TYR A 100 -12.61 -0.63 -3.02
CA TYR A 100 -11.51 0.13 -2.41
C TYR A 100 -11.96 1.51 -1.90
N ASP A 101 -13.24 1.87 -2.13
CA ASP A 101 -13.89 3.11 -1.69
C ASP A 101 -12.98 4.34 -1.89
N ASP A 102 -12.53 4.98 -0.79
CA ASP A 102 -11.70 6.19 -0.86
C ASP A 102 -10.20 5.93 -0.59
N ALA A 103 -9.77 4.67 -0.45
CA ALA A 103 -8.38 4.37 -0.11
C ALA A 103 -7.36 4.92 -1.11
N LEU A 104 -7.68 4.89 -2.41
CA LEU A 104 -6.76 5.37 -3.45
C LEU A 104 -6.64 6.90 -3.45
N VAL A 105 -7.75 7.61 -3.34
CA VAL A 105 -7.74 9.08 -3.26
C VAL A 105 -7.08 9.55 -1.97
N GLU A 106 -7.31 8.87 -0.86
CA GLU A 106 -6.66 9.16 0.42
C GLU A 106 -5.14 8.98 0.34
N LEU A 107 -4.66 7.84 -0.15
CA LEU A 107 -3.23 7.60 -0.32
C LEU A 107 -2.58 8.63 -1.24
N ARG A 108 -3.22 8.93 -2.39
CA ARG A 108 -2.76 9.96 -3.31
C ARG A 108 -2.62 11.32 -2.63
N ASN A 109 -3.65 11.73 -1.86
CA ASN A 109 -3.68 13.04 -1.20
C ASN A 109 -2.60 13.13 -0.11
N ILE A 110 -2.40 12.08 0.68
CA ILE A 110 -1.35 12.03 1.70
C ILE A 110 0.02 12.19 1.03
N LEU A 111 0.33 11.37 0.03
CA LEU A 111 1.63 11.41 -0.64
C LEU A 111 1.88 12.75 -1.35
N ALA A 112 0.84 13.36 -1.91
CA ALA A 112 0.95 14.71 -2.49
C ALA A 112 1.25 15.77 -1.42
N ALA A 113 0.60 15.69 -0.25
CA ALA A 113 0.84 16.58 0.89
C ALA A 113 2.27 16.42 1.47
N ASP A 114 2.83 15.21 1.37
CA ASP A 114 4.20 14.89 1.80
C ASP A 114 5.27 15.33 0.77
N GLY A 115 4.87 16.04 -0.29
CA GLY A 115 5.78 16.61 -1.29
C GLY A 115 6.21 15.63 -2.40
N LEU A 116 5.42 14.57 -2.65
CA LEU A 116 5.55 13.75 -3.85
C LEU A 116 4.57 14.22 -4.95
N HIS A 117 4.86 13.87 -6.20
CA HIS A 117 4.02 14.19 -7.36
C HIS A 117 3.33 12.94 -7.91
N PRO A 118 2.04 12.70 -7.60
CA PRO A 118 1.29 11.56 -8.13
C PRO A 118 1.08 11.68 -9.65
N VAL A 119 1.75 10.81 -10.43
CA VAL A 119 1.72 10.81 -11.92
C VAL A 119 0.79 9.75 -12.50
N ALA A 120 0.55 8.69 -11.77
CA ALA A 120 -0.39 7.62 -12.07
C ALA A 120 -0.90 7.04 -10.75
N ALA A 121 -1.96 6.24 -10.78
CA ALA A 121 -2.45 5.54 -9.59
C ALA A 121 -3.18 4.26 -9.99
N GLY A 122 -3.17 3.22 -9.13
CA GLY A 122 -3.80 1.95 -9.43
C GLY A 122 -4.47 1.29 -8.23
N ALA A 123 -5.61 0.61 -8.48
CA ALA A 123 -6.25 -0.25 -7.51
C ALA A 123 -6.30 -1.67 -8.08
N PHE A 124 -5.73 -2.64 -7.36
CA PHE A 124 -5.64 -4.03 -7.82
C PHE A 124 -6.35 -4.97 -6.84
N VAL A 125 -6.89 -6.05 -7.39
CA VAL A 125 -7.57 -7.07 -6.58
C VAL A 125 -6.53 -8.02 -6.00
N GLY A 126 -6.66 -8.30 -4.71
CA GLY A 126 -5.99 -9.38 -4.00
C GLY A 126 -6.98 -10.30 -3.33
N GLU A 127 -6.52 -11.40 -2.78
CA GLU A 127 -7.35 -12.30 -1.98
C GLU A 127 -7.85 -11.58 -0.72
N HIS A 128 -9.13 -11.77 -0.39
CA HIS A 128 -9.75 -11.10 0.75
C HIS A 128 -9.31 -11.76 2.08
N SER A 129 -8.89 -10.97 3.07
CA SER A 129 -8.32 -11.48 4.33
C SER A 129 -9.30 -12.31 5.17
N PHE A 130 -10.60 -12.02 5.11
CA PHE A 130 -11.63 -12.70 5.91
C PHE A 130 -12.52 -13.65 5.09
N SER A 131 -12.45 -13.61 3.75
CA SER A 131 -13.25 -14.47 2.88
C SER A 131 -12.37 -15.46 2.14
N ARG A 132 -12.77 -16.73 2.14
CA ARG A 132 -12.11 -17.76 1.33
C ARG A 132 -12.60 -17.81 -0.11
N VAL A 133 -13.58 -16.98 -0.47
CA VAL A 133 -14.23 -16.94 -1.78
C VAL A 133 -13.91 -15.65 -2.54
N LEU A 134 -14.02 -14.50 -1.85
CA LEU A 134 -13.77 -13.20 -2.49
C LEU A 134 -12.30 -13.05 -2.88
N GLY A 135 -12.05 -12.86 -4.17
CA GLY A 135 -10.72 -12.69 -4.71
C GLY A 135 -9.82 -13.92 -4.57
N GLN A 136 -10.38 -15.10 -4.39
CA GLN A 136 -9.62 -16.34 -4.26
C GLN A 136 -8.63 -16.51 -5.41
N GLY A 137 -7.37 -16.82 -5.07
CA GLY A 137 -6.29 -17.00 -6.04
C GLY A 137 -5.84 -15.71 -6.75
N ARG A 138 -6.27 -14.53 -6.27
CA ARG A 138 -5.86 -13.23 -6.84
C ARG A 138 -4.68 -12.61 -6.06
N PRO A 139 -3.73 -11.94 -6.74
CA PRO A 139 -3.67 -11.72 -8.20
C PRO A 139 -3.26 -12.98 -8.97
N ASN A 140 -3.99 -13.27 -10.03
CA ASN A 140 -3.68 -14.34 -10.97
C ASN A 140 -2.85 -13.84 -12.17
N GLU A 141 -2.62 -14.69 -13.19
CA GLU A 141 -1.80 -14.32 -14.35
C GLU A 141 -2.43 -13.19 -15.17
N ALA A 142 -3.76 -13.11 -15.27
CA ALA A 142 -4.43 -12.00 -15.95
C ALA A 142 -4.23 -10.68 -15.18
N ASP A 143 -4.27 -10.71 -13.85
CA ASP A 143 -3.95 -9.53 -13.03
C ASP A 143 -2.51 -9.08 -13.20
N LYS A 144 -1.58 -10.04 -13.24
CA LYS A 144 -0.17 -9.75 -13.48
C LYS A 144 0.07 -9.11 -14.84
N ALA A 145 -0.62 -9.58 -15.88
CA ALA A 145 -0.57 -8.96 -17.20
C ALA A 145 -1.08 -7.51 -17.19
N LEU A 146 -2.19 -7.24 -16.47
CA LEU A 146 -2.70 -5.87 -16.29
C LEU A 146 -1.71 -4.97 -15.52
N MET A 147 -1.03 -5.51 -14.50
CA MET A 147 0.01 -4.78 -13.78
C MET A 147 1.19 -4.44 -14.69
N ASP A 148 1.60 -5.35 -15.57
CA ASP A 148 2.69 -5.13 -16.53
C ASP A 148 2.32 -4.09 -17.57
N GLU A 149 1.09 -4.12 -18.09
CA GLU A 149 0.58 -3.11 -19.00
C GLU A 149 0.52 -1.72 -18.35
N PHE A 150 -0.02 -1.66 -17.12
CA PHE A 150 -0.07 -0.43 -16.31
C PHE A 150 1.34 0.13 -16.10
N ALA A 151 2.29 -0.70 -15.67
CA ALA A 151 3.68 -0.31 -15.47
C ALA A 151 4.35 0.18 -16.76
N ALA A 152 4.11 -0.51 -17.89
CA ALA A 152 4.62 -0.11 -19.19
C ALA A 152 4.08 1.25 -19.66
N LYS A 153 2.80 1.53 -19.38
CA LYS A 153 2.18 2.82 -19.68
C LYS A 153 2.81 3.94 -18.84
N ILE A 154 3.04 3.68 -17.54
CA ILE A 154 3.71 4.63 -16.64
C ILE A 154 5.12 4.95 -17.14
N ALA A 155 5.92 3.94 -17.49
CA ALA A 155 7.28 4.15 -17.97
C ALA A 155 7.33 5.03 -19.23
N ARG A 156 6.39 4.84 -20.18
CA ARG A 156 6.27 5.70 -21.37
C ARG A 156 5.87 7.13 -21.00
N GLN A 157 4.88 7.29 -20.10
CA GLN A 157 4.41 8.59 -19.66
C GLN A 157 5.52 9.37 -18.95
N VAL A 158 6.21 8.76 -18.00
CA VAL A 158 7.26 9.40 -17.20
C VAL A 158 8.45 9.81 -18.07
N ARG A 159 8.82 8.98 -19.06
CA ARG A 159 9.90 9.33 -20.03
C ARG A 159 9.56 10.58 -20.85
N ALA A 160 8.28 10.82 -21.12
CA ALA A 160 7.81 11.96 -21.89
C ALA A 160 7.57 13.23 -21.05
N LEU A 161 7.62 13.14 -19.71
CA LEU A 161 7.38 14.28 -18.82
C LEU A 161 8.55 15.27 -18.87
N PRO A 162 8.30 16.54 -19.21
CA PRO A 162 9.32 17.58 -19.16
C PRO A 162 9.68 17.97 -17.70
N ALA A 163 8.69 17.93 -16.80
CA ALA A 163 8.79 18.27 -15.39
C ALA A 163 7.73 17.51 -14.57
N ALA A 164 7.88 17.47 -13.25
CA ALA A 164 6.87 16.93 -12.36
C ALA A 164 5.56 17.72 -12.49
N PRO A 165 4.38 17.04 -12.56
CA PRO A 165 3.11 17.73 -12.68
C PRO A 165 2.78 18.50 -11.41
N GLU A 166 2.24 19.72 -11.55
CA GLU A 166 1.79 20.53 -10.40
C GLU A 166 0.55 19.95 -9.72
N LYS A 167 -0.33 19.31 -10.49
CA LYS A 167 -1.57 18.71 -9.97
C LYS A 167 -1.46 17.20 -9.95
N PRO A 168 -1.88 16.56 -8.82
CA PRO A 168 -1.91 15.10 -8.76
C PRO A 168 -2.88 14.51 -9.78
N VAL A 169 -2.58 13.30 -10.26
CA VAL A 169 -3.45 12.56 -11.16
C VAL A 169 -4.86 12.40 -10.56
N PRO A 170 -5.94 12.63 -11.34
CA PRO A 170 -7.30 12.40 -10.87
C PRO A 170 -7.53 10.89 -10.63
N VAL A 171 -8.18 10.55 -9.53
CA VAL A 171 -8.56 9.19 -9.15
C VAL A 171 -9.98 9.15 -8.62
N ARG A 172 -10.60 7.97 -8.67
CA ARG A 172 -11.92 7.76 -8.06
C ARG A 172 -11.83 7.83 -6.55
N GLY A 173 -12.82 8.45 -5.92
CA GLY A 173 -13.02 8.60 -4.47
C GLY A 173 -13.73 9.92 -4.16
N GLU A 174 -14.15 10.08 -2.93
CA GLU A 174 -14.80 11.30 -2.44
C GLU A 174 -13.77 12.28 -1.86
N ASP A 175 -14.06 13.57 -1.99
CA ASP A 175 -13.33 14.64 -1.32
C ASP A 175 -14.37 15.67 -0.79
N PRO A 176 -14.57 15.75 0.52
CA PRO A 176 -13.80 15.14 1.61
C PRO A 176 -13.98 13.61 1.71
N ILE A 177 -12.93 12.95 2.23
CA ILE A 177 -12.85 11.50 2.39
C ILE A 177 -13.94 10.99 3.34
N ARG A 178 -14.68 9.94 2.96
CA ARG A 178 -15.71 9.31 3.79
C ARG A 178 -15.12 8.63 5.05
N PRO A 179 -15.91 8.43 6.11
CA PRO A 179 -15.50 7.64 7.26
C PRO A 179 -15.13 6.20 6.89
N TYR A 180 -14.36 5.52 7.74
CA TYR A 180 -14.12 4.08 7.60
C TYR A 180 -15.44 3.31 7.59
N TYR A 181 -15.54 2.32 6.70
CA TYR A 181 -16.69 1.44 6.67
C TYR A 181 -16.87 0.73 8.01
N THR A 182 -18.06 0.79 8.57
CA THR A 182 -18.41 0.07 9.79
C THR A 182 -19.10 -1.24 9.42
N PRO A 183 -18.53 -2.42 9.75
CA PRO A 183 -19.17 -3.70 9.55
C PRO A 183 -20.54 -3.76 10.24
N ARG A 184 -21.51 -4.45 9.61
CA ARG A 184 -22.85 -4.63 10.15
C ARG A 184 -23.22 -6.12 10.17
N ASP A 185 -24.06 -6.50 11.12
CA ASP A 185 -24.67 -7.83 11.16
C ASP A 185 -25.79 -7.99 10.11
N SER A 186 -26.42 -9.16 10.06
CA SER A 186 -27.52 -9.45 9.14
C SER A 186 -28.78 -8.62 9.40
N ALA A 187 -28.92 -8.05 10.60
CA ALA A 187 -30.02 -7.15 10.97
C ALA A 187 -29.67 -5.66 10.71
N GLY A 188 -28.46 -5.38 10.20
CA GLY A 188 -28.00 -4.03 9.89
C GLY A 188 -27.37 -3.27 11.08
N ASN A 189 -27.18 -3.90 12.24
CA ASN A 189 -26.57 -3.26 13.40
C ASN A 189 -25.04 -3.21 13.26
N PRO A 190 -24.38 -2.12 13.71
CA PRO A 190 -22.94 -2.02 13.66
C PRO A 190 -22.27 -3.05 14.58
N ILE A 191 -21.25 -3.73 14.05
CA ILE A 191 -20.46 -4.72 14.80
C ILE A 191 -19.18 -4.05 15.33
N ASN A 192 -18.92 -4.19 16.64
CA ASN A 192 -17.68 -3.74 17.23
C ASN A 192 -16.63 -4.86 17.15
N ILE A 193 -15.80 -4.83 16.10
CA ILE A 193 -14.73 -5.82 15.88
C ILE A 193 -13.54 -5.65 16.85
N LEU A 194 -13.42 -4.54 17.55
CA LEU A 194 -12.33 -4.29 18.50
C LEU A 194 -12.45 -5.16 19.77
N LYS A 195 -13.59 -5.79 19.99
CA LYS A 195 -13.80 -6.72 21.11
C LYS A 195 -13.22 -8.11 20.85
N VAL A 196 -12.92 -8.44 19.60
CA VAL A 196 -12.36 -9.75 19.23
C VAL A 196 -10.84 -9.66 19.34
N LYS A 197 -10.27 -10.40 20.30
CA LYS A 197 -8.82 -10.49 20.48
C LYS A 197 -8.38 -11.94 20.28
N PRO A 198 -7.22 -12.18 19.65
CA PRO A 198 -6.63 -13.52 19.62
C PRO A 198 -6.28 -13.96 21.07
N ARG A 199 -6.28 -15.27 21.30
CA ARG A 199 -5.85 -15.88 22.55
C ARG A 199 -4.79 -16.91 22.26
N THR A 200 -3.75 -16.96 23.10
CA THR A 200 -2.72 -17.97 23.02
C THR A 200 -3.19 -19.24 23.76
N GLU A 201 -3.15 -20.38 23.09
CA GLU A 201 -3.33 -21.69 23.73
C GLU A 201 -1.99 -22.12 24.35
N MET A 202 -1.80 -21.82 25.63
CA MET A 202 -0.53 -22.03 26.32
C MET A 202 -0.06 -23.49 26.30
N THR A 203 -0.99 -24.46 26.21
CA THR A 203 -0.67 -25.90 26.10
C THR A 203 -0.06 -26.28 24.73
N ARG A 204 -0.15 -25.41 23.74
CA ARG A 204 0.38 -25.60 22.38
C ARG A 204 1.48 -24.60 22.03
N CYS A 205 1.73 -23.63 22.89
CA CYS A 205 2.75 -22.61 22.70
C CYS A 205 4.10 -23.12 23.23
N ASP A 206 5.12 -23.08 22.39
CA ASP A 206 6.49 -23.42 22.76
C ASP A 206 7.33 -22.21 23.18
N GLY A 207 6.72 -21.00 23.20
CA GLY A 207 7.39 -19.78 23.61
C GLY A 207 8.43 -19.24 22.62
N CYS A 208 8.44 -19.68 21.35
CA CYS A 208 9.45 -19.28 20.36
C CYS A 208 9.43 -17.80 19.96
N GLY A 209 8.41 -17.02 20.34
CA GLY A 209 8.33 -15.58 20.06
C GLY A 209 8.01 -15.21 18.61
N LEU A 210 7.87 -16.19 17.70
CA LEU A 210 7.69 -15.95 16.26
C LEU A 210 6.51 -15.02 15.95
N PHE A 211 5.37 -15.18 16.65
CA PHE A 211 4.21 -14.32 16.40
C PHE A 211 4.46 -12.84 16.76
N ALA A 212 5.26 -12.58 17.78
CA ALA A 212 5.65 -11.22 18.15
C ALA A 212 6.63 -10.63 17.12
N GLU A 213 7.55 -11.43 16.60
CA GLU A 213 8.54 -11.02 15.60
C GLU A 213 7.88 -10.66 14.26
N ILE A 214 6.95 -11.48 13.78
CA ILE A 214 6.28 -11.28 12.49
C ILE A 214 5.06 -10.35 12.54
N CYS A 215 4.66 -9.89 13.73
CA CYS A 215 3.48 -9.06 13.89
C CYS A 215 3.68 -7.66 13.28
N ASP A 216 3.07 -7.40 12.14
CA ASP A 216 3.12 -6.10 11.44
C ASP A 216 2.64 -4.93 12.30
N MET A 217 1.87 -5.21 13.33
CA MET A 217 1.29 -4.21 14.22
C MET A 217 2.11 -4.00 15.48
N GLY A 218 3.09 -4.87 15.76
CA GLY A 218 3.83 -4.86 17.02
C GLY A 218 2.93 -4.99 18.27
N SER A 219 1.78 -5.67 18.11
CA SER A 219 0.74 -5.75 19.14
C SER A 219 0.79 -7.04 19.96
N ILE A 220 1.76 -7.90 19.71
CA ILE A 220 1.98 -9.14 20.46
C ILE A 220 3.17 -8.94 21.39
N ASN A 221 2.91 -9.07 22.70
CA ASN A 221 3.94 -9.05 23.72
C ASN A 221 4.37 -10.52 24.01
N PRO A 222 5.65 -10.87 23.78
CA PRO A 222 6.10 -12.25 24.03
C PRO A 222 6.01 -12.68 25.50
N ALA A 223 5.84 -11.73 26.42
CA ALA A 223 5.72 -12.00 27.86
C ALA A 223 4.27 -12.24 28.32
N ASP A 224 3.27 -12.00 27.45
CA ASP A 224 1.84 -12.25 27.69
C ASP A 224 1.42 -13.54 26.94
#